data_002095a7ceb0d8a7be8c90459672b8de
#
_entry.id   002095a7ceb0d8a7be8c90459672b8de
#
_cell.length_a   1.000
_cell.length_b   1.000
_cell.length_c   1.000
_cell.angle_alpha   90.00
_cell.angle_beta   90.00
_cell.angle_gamma   90.00
#
_symmetry.space_group_name_H-M   'P 1'
#
loop_
_entity.id
_entity.type
_entity.pdbx_description
1 polymer ?
#
loop_
_entity_poly.entity_id
_entity_poly.type
_entity_poly.pdbx_seq_one_letter_code
_entity_poly.pdbx_strand_id
1 'polypeptide(L)'
;MAPLRAVIFDFGGVLCFHPDDERWRRAAEMAGLPVADFMSAFWANRIRYDAGLCQPEEYWQAVASTAGIQIDDQRIPALIRTEIELWNQYDSRILAWAGQLRAAGYRTAVLSNLPRPLGEELRATPGFLDPFDHITFSYELRKVKPQPEIYLDAVRGLGIEPSEALFLDDRPDNIAGAHAVGLRALLYSTWEDFVAGGRTHYGLPAPVFVEDVARRQ
;
A
#
# COMPACT_ATOMS: atom_id res chain seq x y z
N MET A 1 16.46 -20.55 11.36
CA MET A 1 15.85 -19.70 10.30
C MET A 1 16.90 -18.72 9.83
N ALA A 2 16.93 -18.36 8.54
CA ALA A 2 17.83 -17.33 8.02
C ALA A 2 17.59 -16.00 8.78
N PRO A 3 18.62 -15.16 8.98
CA PRO A 3 18.42 -13.83 9.58
C PRO A 3 17.55 -12.96 8.67
N LEU A 4 16.75 -12.08 9.26
CA LEU A 4 16.04 -11.07 8.49
C LEU A 4 17.03 -10.03 7.94
N ARG A 5 16.86 -9.69 6.66
CA ARG A 5 17.67 -8.69 5.94
C ARG A 5 16.82 -7.58 5.34
N ALA A 6 15.51 -7.80 5.21
CA ALA A 6 14.62 -6.83 4.61
C ALA A 6 13.24 -6.78 5.26
N VAL A 7 12.59 -5.61 5.14
CA VAL A 7 11.18 -5.42 5.45
C VAL A 7 10.49 -4.83 4.21
N ILE A 8 9.39 -5.46 3.82
CA ILE A 8 8.57 -5.08 2.68
C ILE A 8 7.22 -4.58 3.25
N PHE A 9 6.77 -3.44 2.79
CA PHE A 9 5.57 -2.76 3.30
C PHE A 9 4.49 -2.72 2.24
N ASP A 10 3.24 -3.06 2.58
CA ASP A 10 2.10 -2.60 1.80
C ASP A 10 1.93 -1.09 1.94
N PHE A 11 1.18 -0.50 1.03
CA PHE A 11 0.84 0.91 1.07
C PHE A 11 -0.45 1.15 1.86
N GLY A 12 -1.60 0.69 1.35
CA GLY A 12 -2.90 0.90 1.99
C GLY A 12 -3.05 0.11 3.30
N GLY A 13 -3.46 0.76 4.38
CA GLY A 13 -3.57 0.12 5.69
C GLY A 13 -2.24 -0.09 6.43
N VAL A 14 -1.09 0.21 5.79
CA VAL A 14 0.25 0.11 6.39
C VAL A 14 1.00 1.44 6.33
N LEU A 15 1.42 1.89 5.15
CA LEU A 15 2.10 3.18 4.97
C LEU A 15 1.12 4.36 4.88
N CYS A 16 -0.14 4.07 4.56
CA CYS A 16 -1.23 5.01 4.44
C CYS A 16 -2.43 4.50 5.22
N PHE A 17 -3.09 5.35 5.99
CA PHE A 17 -4.33 4.99 6.67
C PHE A 17 -5.43 4.67 5.67
N HIS A 18 -6.35 3.78 6.05
CA HIS A 18 -7.58 3.60 5.29
C HIS A 18 -8.37 4.91 5.25
N PRO A 19 -9.05 5.21 4.12
CA PRO A 19 -9.93 6.37 4.06
C PRO A 19 -11.02 6.29 5.13
N ASP A 20 -11.22 7.38 5.83
CA ASP A 20 -12.32 7.54 6.78
C ASP A 20 -13.68 7.75 6.08
N ASP A 21 -14.77 7.74 6.87
CA ASP A 21 -16.14 7.91 6.35
C ASP A 21 -16.32 9.23 5.60
N GLU A 22 -15.65 10.30 6.04
CA GLU A 22 -15.74 11.62 5.41
C GLU A 22 -15.11 11.61 4.01
N ARG A 23 -13.98 10.95 3.84
CA ARG A 23 -13.32 10.79 2.54
C ARG A 23 -14.15 9.95 1.59
N TRP A 24 -14.69 8.83 2.08
CA TRP A 24 -15.61 8.01 1.29
C TRP A 24 -16.86 8.79 0.87
N ARG A 25 -17.42 9.61 1.77
CA ARG A 25 -18.56 10.47 1.48
C ARG A 25 -18.25 11.47 0.36
N ARG A 26 -17.11 12.17 0.43
CA ARG A 26 -16.69 13.13 -0.62
C ARG A 26 -16.48 12.43 -1.96
N ALA A 27 -15.88 11.27 -1.99
CA ALA A 27 -15.67 10.52 -3.22
C ALA A 27 -17.00 10.06 -3.85
N ALA A 28 -17.93 9.60 -3.02
CA ALA A 28 -19.27 9.23 -3.46
C ALA A 28 -20.07 10.44 -4.01
N GLU A 29 -20.00 11.59 -3.33
CA GLU A 29 -20.60 12.84 -3.80
C GLU A 29 -20.01 13.30 -5.15
N MET A 30 -18.69 13.19 -5.32
CA MET A 30 -18.04 13.49 -6.61
C MET A 30 -18.53 12.54 -7.70
N ALA A 31 -18.80 11.28 -7.41
CA ALA A 31 -19.37 10.34 -8.36
C ALA A 31 -20.88 10.53 -8.58
N GLY A 32 -21.57 11.24 -7.68
CA GLY A 32 -23.03 11.42 -7.70
C GLY A 32 -23.78 10.18 -7.21
N LEU A 33 -23.22 9.43 -6.26
CA LEU A 33 -23.75 8.16 -5.75
C LEU A 33 -23.91 8.19 -4.23
N PRO A 34 -24.85 7.39 -3.68
CA PRO A 34 -24.79 7.02 -2.27
C PRO A 34 -23.49 6.31 -1.92
N VAL A 35 -22.97 6.53 -0.71
CA VAL A 35 -21.66 5.99 -0.29
C VAL A 35 -21.56 4.47 -0.45
N ALA A 36 -22.59 3.72 -0.04
CA ALA A 36 -22.59 2.26 -0.10
C ALA A 36 -22.53 1.76 -1.56
N ASP A 37 -23.30 2.38 -2.46
CA ASP A 37 -23.32 2.02 -3.87
C ASP A 37 -21.99 2.38 -4.55
N PHE A 38 -21.43 3.54 -4.21
CA PHE A 38 -20.12 3.96 -4.68
C PHE A 38 -19.03 2.97 -4.25
N MET A 39 -18.93 2.64 -2.98
CA MET A 39 -17.92 1.70 -2.46
C MET A 39 -18.07 0.31 -3.11
N SER A 40 -19.31 -0.18 -3.25
CA SER A 40 -19.57 -1.46 -3.92
C SER A 40 -19.07 -1.46 -5.36
N ALA A 41 -19.42 -0.43 -6.14
CA ALA A 41 -19.00 -0.30 -7.53
C ALA A 41 -17.50 -0.07 -7.69
N PHE A 42 -16.90 0.73 -6.80
CA PHE A 42 -15.47 1.02 -6.75
C PHE A 42 -14.64 -0.27 -6.57
N TRP A 43 -14.98 -1.09 -5.60
CA TRP A 43 -14.24 -2.32 -5.31
C TRP A 43 -14.51 -3.45 -6.31
N ALA A 44 -15.72 -3.54 -6.87
CA ALA A 44 -16.07 -4.57 -7.85
C ALA A 44 -15.20 -4.52 -9.12
N ASN A 45 -14.69 -3.34 -9.47
CA ASN A 45 -13.92 -3.13 -10.70
C ASN A 45 -12.40 -3.00 -10.44
N ARG A 46 -11.95 -3.12 -9.19
CA ARG A 46 -10.62 -2.72 -8.75
C ARG A 46 -9.47 -3.56 -9.30
N ILE A 47 -9.61 -4.87 -9.34
CA ILE A 47 -8.50 -5.80 -9.66
C ILE A 47 -7.85 -5.49 -11.01
N ARG A 48 -8.65 -5.27 -12.06
CA ARG A 48 -8.12 -4.96 -13.40
C ARG A 48 -7.42 -3.61 -13.43
N TYR A 49 -7.92 -2.64 -12.69
CA TYR A 49 -7.39 -1.29 -12.61
C TYR A 49 -6.05 -1.28 -11.86
N ASP A 50 -5.98 -1.91 -10.70
CA ASP A 50 -4.74 -2.05 -9.93
C ASP A 50 -3.68 -2.89 -10.67
N ALA A 51 -4.11 -3.83 -11.52
CA ALA A 51 -3.20 -4.56 -12.39
C ALA A 51 -2.73 -3.76 -13.63
N GLY A 52 -3.20 -2.51 -13.83
CA GLY A 52 -2.88 -1.74 -15.03
C GLY A 52 -3.40 -2.37 -16.33
N LEU A 53 -4.48 -3.16 -16.25
CA LEU A 53 -5.11 -3.85 -17.39
C LEU A 53 -6.27 -3.06 -18.01
N CYS A 54 -6.56 -1.88 -17.49
CA CYS A 54 -7.48 -0.90 -18.07
C CYS A 54 -6.97 0.52 -17.79
N GLN A 55 -7.40 1.46 -18.61
CA GLN A 55 -7.11 2.87 -18.40
C GLN A 55 -8.03 3.44 -17.31
N PRO A 56 -7.67 4.57 -16.66
CA PRO A 56 -8.52 5.21 -15.66
C PRO A 56 -9.94 5.50 -16.17
N GLU A 57 -10.08 5.94 -17.42
CA GLU A 57 -11.36 6.23 -18.05
C GLU A 57 -12.24 4.98 -18.12
N GLU A 58 -11.66 3.84 -18.55
CA GLU A 58 -12.37 2.55 -18.62
C GLU A 58 -12.82 2.08 -17.24
N TYR A 59 -11.97 2.27 -16.23
CA TYR A 59 -12.30 1.92 -14.83
C TYR A 59 -13.49 2.75 -14.33
N TRP A 60 -13.46 4.08 -14.49
CA TRP A 60 -14.54 4.95 -14.01
C TRP A 60 -15.85 4.76 -14.76
N GLN A 61 -15.81 4.44 -16.05
CA GLN A 61 -16.99 4.03 -16.81
C GLN A 61 -17.54 2.67 -16.33
N ALA A 62 -16.67 1.72 -15.96
CA ALA A 62 -17.10 0.46 -15.37
C ALA A 62 -17.73 0.65 -13.98
N VAL A 63 -17.19 1.55 -13.14
CA VAL A 63 -17.78 1.93 -11.84
C VAL A 63 -19.19 2.52 -12.08
N ALA A 64 -19.34 3.44 -13.01
CA ALA A 64 -20.64 4.03 -13.38
C ALA A 64 -21.65 2.98 -13.82
N SER A 65 -21.23 2.09 -14.73
CA SER A 65 -22.07 0.99 -15.25
C SER A 65 -22.51 0.05 -14.12
N THR A 66 -21.60 -0.31 -13.21
CA THR A 66 -21.91 -1.17 -12.05
C THR A 66 -22.93 -0.51 -11.12
N ALA A 67 -22.83 0.80 -10.94
CA ALA A 67 -23.77 1.58 -10.12
C ALA A 67 -25.07 1.97 -10.85
N GLY A 68 -25.24 1.60 -12.13
CA GLY A 68 -26.42 1.93 -12.92
C GLY A 68 -26.57 3.40 -13.27
N ILE A 69 -25.48 4.16 -13.34
CA ILE A 69 -25.45 5.58 -13.72
C ILE A 69 -24.59 5.79 -14.97
N GLN A 70 -24.61 7.02 -15.49
CA GLN A 70 -23.68 7.50 -16.52
C GLN A 70 -22.78 8.58 -15.92
N ILE A 71 -21.49 8.53 -16.24
CA ILE A 71 -20.52 9.57 -15.89
C ILE A 71 -20.04 10.23 -17.18
N ASP A 72 -20.10 11.57 -17.21
CA ASP A 72 -19.51 12.36 -18.29
C ASP A 72 -17.97 12.22 -18.22
N ASP A 73 -17.34 11.94 -19.36
CA ASP A 73 -15.89 11.80 -19.47
C ASP A 73 -15.14 13.04 -18.95
N GLN A 74 -15.74 14.23 -19.03
CA GLN A 74 -15.16 15.46 -18.49
C GLN A 74 -15.03 15.45 -16.96
N ARG A 75 -15.78 14.58 -16.25
CA ARG A 75 -15.69 14.41 -14.80
C ARG A 75 -14.60 13.42 -14.36
N ILE A 76 -14.13 12.56 -15.26
CA ILE A 76 -13.16 11.50 -14.92
C ILE A 76 -11.86 12.05 -14.32
N PRO A 77 -11.26 13.14 -14.83
CA PRO A 77 -10.06 13.72 -14.18
C PRO A 77 -10.28 14.13 -12.72
N ALA A 78 -11.48 14.62 -12.38
CA ALA A 78 -11.82 14.96 -11.00
C ALA A 78 -11.99 13.71 -10.12
N LEU A 79 -12.58 12.64 -10.66
CA LEU A 79 -12.72 11.36 -9.96
C LEU A 79 -11.35 10.70 -9.69
N ILE A 80 -10.42 10.74 -10.65
CA ILE A 80 -9.04 10.27 -10.47
C ILE A 80 -8.36 11.05 -9.35
N ARG A 81 -8.49 12.39 -9.33
CA ARG A 81 -7.93 13.22 -8.25
C ARG A 81 -8.54 12.88 -6.89
N THR A 82 -9.85 12.70 -6.84
CA THR A 82 -10.55 12.30 -5.62
C THR A 82 -10.09 10.93 -5.13
N GLU A 83 -9.84 9.98 -6.05
CA GLU A 83 -9.25 8.69 -5.70
C GLU A 83 -7.85 8.83 -5.08
N ILE A 84 -6.98 9.65 -5.64
CA ILE A 84 -5.66 9.94 -5.08
C ILE A 84 -5.81 10.54 -3.67
N GLU A 85 -6.76 11.46 -3.48
CA GLU A 85 -7.03 12.08 -2.19
C GLU A 85 -7.57 11.10 -1.14
N LEU A 86 -8.24 10.01 -1.53
CA LEU A 86 -8.62 8.94 -0.61
C LEU A 86 -7.38 8.33 0.10
N TRP A 87 -6.25 8.26 -0.59
CA TRP A 87 -5.05 7.54 -0.16
C TRP A 87 -3.85 8.47 0.12
N ASN A 88 -4.09 9.68 0.63
CA ASN A 88 -3.01 10.64 0.90
C ASN A 88 -2.77 10.90 2.40
N GLN A 89 -3.32 10.07 3.30
CA GLN A 89 -3.05 10.15 4.75
C GLN A 89 -1.94 9.17 5.13
N TYR A 90 -0.70 9.59 4.94
CA TYR A 90 0.46 8.75 5.23
C TYR A 90 0.74 8.66 6.73
N ASP A 91 1.08 7.46 7.21
CA ASP A 91 1.56 7.30 8.59
C ASP A 91 3.06 7.64 8.66
N SER A 92 3.35 8.86 9.11
CA SER A 92 4.73 9.37 9.24
C SER A 92 5.59 8.52 10.19
N ARG A 93 4.99 7.79 11.13
CA ARG A 93 5.69 6.94 12.12
C ARG A 93 6.34 5.75 11.44
N ILE A 94 5.58 5.04 10.61
CA ILE A 94 6.09 3.85 9.91
C ILE A 94 7.04 4.25 8.78
N LEU A 95 6.81 5.40 8.10
CA LEU A 95 7.75 5.95 7.12
C LEU A 95 9.09 6.31 7.75
N ALA A 96 9.08 6.99 8.89
CA ALA A 96 10.30 7.30 9.64
C ALA A 96 11.02 6.03 10.09
N TRP A 97 10.27 5.01 10.53
CA TRP A 97 10.84 3.73 10.93
C TRP A 97 11.45 2.96 9.74
N ALA A 98 10.84 3.01 8.56
CA ALA A 98 11.44 2.44 7.34
C ALA A 98 12.82 3.06 7.04
N GLY A 99 12.96 4.38 7.20
CA GLY A 99 14.25 5.07 7.10
C GLY A 99 15.25 4.61 8.17
N GLN A 100 14.80 4.39 9.42
CA GLN A 100 15.65 3.88 10.51
C GLN A 100 16.10 2.43 10.26
N LEU A 101 15.23 1.58 9.71
CA LEU A 101 15.59 0.22 9.30
C LEU A 101 16.71 0.25 8.25
N ARG A 102 16.58 1.11 7.25
CA ARG A 102 17.60 1.26 6.21
C ARG A 102 18.93 1.75 6.79
N ALA A 103 18.90 2.73 7.70
CA ALA A 103 20.09 3.20 8.41
C ALA A 103 20.73 2.11 9.30
N ALA A 104 19.93 1.15 9.80
CA ALA A 104 20.41 0.00 10.55
C ALA A 104 20.88 -1.18 9.66
N GLY A 105 20.92 -1.01 8.33
CA GLY A 105 21.44 -2.00 7.39
C GLY A 105 20.40 -2.98 6.83
N TYR A 106 19.12 -2.82 7.16
CA TYR A 106 18.04 -3.57 6.50
C TYR A 106 17.74 -2.99 5.13
N ARG A 107 17.37 -3.85 4.18
CA ARG A 107 16.74 -3.43 2.93
C ARG A 107 15.27 -3.14 3.18
N THR A 108 14.70 -2.20 2.44
CA THR A 108 13.29 -1.82 2.56
C THR A 108 12.65 -1.73 1.18
N ALA A 109 11.38 -2.15 1.06
CA ALA A 109 10.63 -2.02 -0.18
C ALA A 109 9.15 -1.71 0.06
N VAL A 110 8.51 -1.13 -0.95
CA VAL A 110 7.05 -1.07 -1.05
C VAL A 110 6.58 -2.15 -2.01
N LEU A 111 5.51 -2.85 -1.64
CA LEU A 111 4.82 -3.84 -2.48
C LEU A 111 3.31 -3.60 -2.38
N SER A 112 2.70 -3.00 -3.40
CA SER A 112 1.29 -2.62 -3.30
C SER A 112 0.48 -2.87 -4.56
N ASN A 113 -0.80 -3.24 -4.34
CA ASN A 113 -1.83 -3.22 -5.37
C ASN A 113 -2.40 -1.81 -5.45
N LEU A 114 -2.08 -1.09 -6.52
CA LEU A 114 -2.58 0.26 -6.74
C LEU A 114 -2.58 0.63 -8.24
N PRO A 115 -3.47 1.52 -8.68
CA PRO A 115 -3.55 1.92 -10.08
C PRO A 115 -2.47 2.93 -10.45
N ARG A 116 -2.24 3.07 -11.75
CA ARG A 116 -1.22 3.97 -12.30
C ARG A 116 -1.29 5.40 -11.76
N PRO A 117 -2.45 6.11 -11.73
CA PRO A 117 -2.48 7.49 -11.27
C PRO A 117 -1.98 7.66 -9.83
N LEU A 118 -2.35 6.73 -8.92
CA LEU A 118 -1.89 6.76 -7.55
C LEU A 118 -0.39 6.47 -7.46
N GLY A 119 0.11 5.50 -8.22
CA GLY A 119 1.55 5.18 -8.24
C GLY A 119 2.41 6.32 -8.78
N GLU A 120 1.93 7.02 -9.81
CA GLU A 120 2.60 8.21 -10.36
C GLU A 120 2.60 9.37 -9.35
N GLU A 121 1.51 9.58 -8.61
CA GLU A 121 1.44 10.57 -7.52
C GLU A 121 2.44 10.24 -6.40
N LEU A 122 2.53 8.98 -5.96
CA LEU A 122 3.50 8.56 -4.94
C LEU A 122 4.95 8.78 -5.39
N ARG A 123 5.24 8.55 -6.68
CA ARG A 123 6.58 8.83 -7.26
C ARG A 123 6.87 10.31 -7.35
N ALA A 124 5.86 11.15 -7.53
CA ALA A 124 5.98 12.60 -7.57
C ALA A 124 6.01 13.25 -6.18
N THR A 125 5.58 12.53 -5.13
CA THR A 125 5.53 13.06 -3.75
C THR A 125 6.95 13.12 -3.17
N PRO A 126 7.50 14.32 -2.88
CA PRO A 126 8.86 14.47 -2.40
C PRO A 126 9.11 13.71 -1.09
N GLY A 127 10.16 12.92 -1.05
CA GLY A 127 10.61 12.20 0.14
C GLY A 127 9.79 10.95 0.51
N PHE A 128 8.64 10.70 -0.12
CA PHE A 128 7.79 9.57 0.23
C PHE A 128 8.49 8.22 -0.04
N LEU A 129 9.14 8.08 -1.18
CA LEU A 129 9.80 6.84 -1.58
C LEU A 129 11.29 6.77 -1.17
N ASP A 130 11.87 7.83 -0.62
CA ASP A 130 13.29 7.87 -0.22
C ASP A 130 13.71 6.77 0.78
N PRO A 131 12.83 6.34 1.73
CA PRO A 131 13.18 5.26 2.64
C PRO A 131 13.32 3.88 2.00
N PHE A 132 12.94 3.70 0.72
CA PHE A 132 12.81 2.38 0.11
C PHE A 132 13.87 2.12 -0.96
N ASP A 133 14.49 0.93 -0.91
CA ASP A 133 15.49 0.47 -1.89
C ASP A 133 14.84 -0.10 -3.15
N HIS A 134 13.60 -0.59 -3.05
CA HIS A 134 12.85 -1.13 -4.19
C HIS A 134 11.36 -0.84 -4.08
N ILE A 135 10.71 -0.69 -5.24
CA ILE A 135 9.29 -0.38 -5.35
C ILE A 135 8.65 -1.34 -6.34
N THR A 136 7.66 -2.11 -5.87
CA THR A 136 6.84 -3.00 -6.70
C THR A 136 5.40 -2.50 -6.68
N PHE A 137 4.97 -1.85 -7.75
CA PHE A 137 3.58 -1.47 -7.96
C PHE A 137 2.91 -2.40 -8.96
N SER A 138 1.73 -2.90 -8.61
CA SER A 138 0.99 -3.89 -9.40
C SER A 138 0.73 -3.45 -10.83
N TYR A 139 0.41 -2.18 -11.07
CA TYR A 139 0.12 -1.67 -12.42
C TYR A 139 1.34 -1.73 -13.37
N GLU A 140 2.56 -1.65 -12.84
CA GLU A 140 3.79 -1.75 -13.64
C GLU A 140 4.07 -3.19 -14.04
N LEU A 141 3.87 -4.12 -13.08
CA LEU A 141 4.13 -5.54 -13.28
C LEU A 141 2.97 -6.28 -13.96
N ARG A 142 1.77 -5.70 -14.00
CA ARG A 142 0.51 -6.33 -14.42
C ARG A 142 0.17 -7.59 -13.62
N LYS A 143 0.55 -7.60 -12.36
CA LYS A 143 0.32 -8.65 -11.37
C LYS A 143 -0.13 -8.03 -10.07
N VAL A 144 -1.07 -8.68 -9.41
CA VAL A 144 -1.62 -8.20 -8.13
C VAL A 144 -1.40 -9.23 -7.03
N LYS A 145 -1.25 -8.79 -5.79
CA LYS A 145 -1.35 -9.67 -4.63
C LYS A 145 -2.73 -10.34 -4.64
N PRO A 146 -2.85 -11.64 -4.34
CA PRO A 146 -1.82 -12.56 -3.84
C PRO A 146 -1.10 -13.40 -4.91
N GLN A 147 -0.99 -12.96 -6.17
CA GLN A 147 -0.26 -13.70 -7.21
C GLN A 147 1.23 -13.79 -6.84
N PRO A 148 1.90 -14.96 -7.01
CA PRO A 148 3.28 -15.17 -6.55
C PRO A 148 4.30 -14.23 -7.21
N GLU A 149 4.09 -13.85 -8.46
CA GLU A 149 5.04 -13.07 -9.24
C GLU A 149 5.32 -11.68 -8.64
N ILE A 150 4.31 -11.07 -7.98
CA ILE A 150 4.48 -9.72 -7.42
C ILE A 150 5.38 -9.73 -6.16
N TYR A 151 5.30 -10.79 -5.35
CA TYR A 151 6.19 -10.97 -4.21
C TYR A 151 7.62 -11.30 -4.64
N LEU A 152 7.76 -12.16 -5.66
CA LEU A 152 9.05 -12.53 -6.21
C LEU A 152 9.75 -11.36 -6.91
N ASP A 153 9.00 -10.39 -7.44
CA ASP A 153 9.56 -9.15 -7.94
C ASP A 153 10.20 -8.33 -6.82
N ALA A 154 9.50 -8.14 -5.71
CA ALA A 154 10.01 -7.39 -4.57
C ALA A 154 11.31 -8.00 -3.99
N VAL A 155 11.37 -9.32 -3.79
CA VAL A 155 12.57 -9.97 -3.26
C VAL A 155 13.74 -9.94 -4.26
N ARG A 156 13.47 -10.07 -5.56
CA ARG A 156 14.50 -9.92 -6.60
C ARG A 156 15.05 -8.51 -6.63
N GLY A 157 14.19 -7.50 -6.56
CA GLY A 157 14.59 -6.09 -6.53
C GLY A 157 15.45 -5.76 -5.32
N LEU A 158 15.22 -6.44 -4.20
CA LEU A 158 16.02 -6.32 -2.98
C LEU A 158 17.32 -7.17 -3.02
N GLY A 159 17.44 -8.12 -3.96
CA GLY A 159 18.61 -9.01 -4.05
C GLY A 159 18.76 -9.95 -2.84
N ILE A 160 17.65 -10.53 -2.37
CA ILE A 160 17.59 -11.43 -1.20
C ILE A 160 16.76 -12.68 -1.51
N GLU A 161 16.84 -13.68 -0.63
CA GLU A 161 15.95 -14.82 -0.65
C GLU A 161 14.62 -14.51 0.06
N PRO A 162 13.48 -15.12 -0.32
CA PRO A 162 12.18 -14.87 0.32
C PRO A 162 12.21 -15.04 1.84
N SER A 163 12.92 -16.05 2.37
CA SER A 163 13.00 -16.33 3.81
C SER A 163 13.78 -15.28 4.62
N GLU A 164 14.46 -14.35 3.94
CA GLU A 164 15.21 -13.24 4.54
C GLU A 164 14.38 -11.94 4.64
N ALA A 165 13.14 -11.93 4.10
CA ALA A 165 12.26 -10.78 4.14
C ALA A 165 11.05 -10.99 5.07
N LEU A 166 10.61 -9.90 5.72
CA LEU A 166 9.32 -9.79 6.38
C LEU A 166 8.42 -8.86 5.57
N PHE A 167 7.25 -9.35 5.20
CA PHE A 167 6.20 -8.56 4.55
C PHE A 167 5.13 -8.14 5.56
N LEU A 168 4.75 -6.87 5.55
CA LEU A 168 3.69 -6.28 6.37
C LEU A 168 2.52 -5.90 5.47
N ASP A 169 1.33 -6.44 5.76
CA ASP A 169 0.11 -6.20 4.98
C ASP A 169 -1.10 -6.37 5.90
N ASP A 170 -2.17 -5.62 5.67
CA ASP A 170 -3.39 -5.62 6.47
C ASP A 170 -4.41 -6.70 6.03
N ARG A 171 -4.14 -7.41 4.91
CA ARG A 171 -5.06 -8.39 4.33
C ARG A 171 -4.58 -9.83 4.52
N PRO A 172 -5.40 -10.70 5.16
CA PRO A 172 -5.03 -12.10 5.37
C PRO A 172 -4.69 -12.86 4.08
N ASP A 173 -5.38 -12.58 2.97
CA ASP A 173 -5.14 -13.23 1.68
C ASP A 173 -3.74 -12.90 1.13
N ASN A 174 -3.30 -11.66 1.31
CA ASN A 174 -1.97 -11.21 0.90
C ASN A 174 -0.88 -11.87 1.77
N ILE A 175 -1.14 -12.00 3.07
CA ILE A 175 -0.24 -12.74 3.99
C ILE A 175 -0.11 -14.20 3.59
N ALA A 176 -1.23 -14.86 3.24
CA ALA A 176 -1.21 -16.23 2.76
C ALA A 176 -0.41 -16.36 1.44
N GLY A 177 -0.58 -15.43 0.50
CA GLY A 177 0.18 -15.38 -0.75
C GLY A 177 1.69 -15.19 -0.53
N ALA A 178 2.07 -14.35 0.41
CA ALA A 178 3.47 -14.14 0.80
C ALA A 178 4.10 -15.42 1.39
N HIS A 179 3.39 -16.09 2.28
CA HIS A 179 3.84 -17.37 2.84
C HIS A 179 4.01 -18.45 1.77
N ALA A 180 3.11 -18.50 0.77
CA ALA A 180 3.17 -19.48 -0.32
C ALA A 180 4.46 -19.37 -1.15
N VAL A 181 5.10 -18.21 -1.21
CA VAL A 181 6.40 -17.99 -1.90
C VAL A 181 7.60 -18.03 -0.93
N GLY A 182 7.39 -18.36 0.35
CA GLY A 182 8.45 -18.49 1.35
C GLY A 182 8.85 -17.23 2.07
N LEU A 183 8.14 -16.10 1.88
CA LEU A 183 8.30 -14.90 2.69
C LEU A 183 7.84 -15.16 4.13
N ARG A 184 8.47 -14.49 5.10
CA ARG A 184 7.83 -14.24 6.39
C ARG A 184 6.83 -13.12 6.19
N ALA A 185 5.67 -13.23 6.82
CA ALA A 185 4.66 -12.21 6.71
C ALA A 185 3.94 -12.00 8.04
N LEU A 186 3.53 -10.77 8.30
CA LEU A 186 2.82 -10.35 9.49
C LEU A 186 1.58 -9.58 9.09
N LEU A 187 0.43 -10.02 9.57
CA LEU A 187 -0.81 -9.27 9.46
C LEU A 187 -0.69 -8.00 10.31
N TYR A 188 -0.63 -6.86 9.63
CA TYR A 188 -0.54 -5.56 10.26
C TYR A 188 -1.94 -5.07 10.63
N SER A 189 -2.12 -4.57 11.84
CA SER A 189 -3.38 -3.99 12.32
C SER A 189 -3.22 -2.51 12.65
N THR A 190 -2.36 -2.21 13.62
CA THR A 190 -2.05 -0.86 14.06
C THR A 190 -0.56 -0.69 14.31
N TRP A 191 -0.10 0.55 14.27
CA TRP A 191 1.27 0.87 14.65
C TRP A 191 1.58 0.46 16.10
N GLU A 192 0.63 0.69 16.99
CA GLU A 192 0.75 0.40 18.41
C GLU A 192 0.93 -1.11 18.67
N ASP A 193 0.11 -1.96 18.05
CA ASP A 193 0.20 -3.43 18.16
C ASP A 193 1.50 -3.94 17.54
N PHE A 194 1.89 -3.37 16.39
CA PHE A 194 3.14 -3.71 15.72
C PHE A 194 4.34 -3.40 16.62
N VAL A 195 4.40 -2.22 17.22
CA VAL A 195 5.50 -1.81 18.11
C VAL A 195 5.51 -2.63 19.41
N ALA A 196 4.33 -2.92 19.96
CA ALA A 196 4.21 -3.67 21.22
C ALA A 196 4.69 -5.15 21.10
N GLY A 197 4.39 -5.81 19.99
CA GLY A 197 4.63 -7.25 19.83
C GLY A 197 5.18 -7.65 18.48
N GLY A 198 4.60 -7.18 17.38
CA GLY A 198 4.90 -7.66 16.03
C GLY A 198 6.37 -7.57 15.66
N ARG A 199 7.01 -6.41 15.80
CA ARG A 199 8.42 -6.22 15.49
C ARG A 199 9.35 -7.05 16.36
N THR A 200 9.02 -7.22 17.66
CA THR A 200 9.83 -7.96 18.63
C THR A 200 9.89 -9.44 18.28
N HIS A 201 8.79 -10.00 17.81
CA HIS A 201 8.73 -11.39 17.34
C HIS A 201 9.76 -11.69 16.24
N TYR A 202 10.06 -10.69 15.42
CA TYR A 202 11.03 -10.82 14.32
C TYR A 202 12.41 -10.23 14.63
N GLY A 203 12.64 -9.74 15.86
CA GLY A 203 13.91 -9.15 16.29
C GLY A 203 14.24 -7.83 15.59
N LEU A 204 13.24 -7.10 15.11
CA LEU A 204 13.44 -5.81 14.44
C LEU A 204 13.71 -4.69 15.46
N PRO A 205 14.53 -3.69 15.09
CA PRO A 205 14.87 -2.56 15.98
C PRO A 205 13.62 -1.76 16.36
N ALA A 206 13.64 -1.22 17.59
CA ALA A 206 12.59 -0.32 18.05
C ALA A 206 12.65 1.00 17.24
N PRO A 207 11.48 1.58 16.90
CA PRO A 207 11.46 2.93 16.34
C PRO A 207 11.97 3.94 17.38
N VAL A 208 12.72 4.93 16.89
CA VAL A 208 13.22 6.05 17.70
C VAL A 208 12.49 7.30 17.25
N PHE A 209 11.78 7.95 18.16
CA PHE A 209 11.11 9.22 17.88
C PHE A 209 11.92 10.38 18.43
N VAL A 210 11.84 11.54 17.78
CA VAL A 210 12.58 12.76 18.18
C VAL A 210 12.26 13.18 19.62
N GLU A 211 11.04 12.94 20.08
CA GLU A 211 10.61 13.20 21.46
C GLU A 211 11.34 12.34 22.51
N ASP A 212 11.75 11.12 22.14
CA ASP A 212 12.51 10.23 23.03
C ASP A 212 13.97 10.66 23.19
N VAL A 213 14.53 11.37 22.21
CA VAL A 213 15.89 11.89 22.26
C VAL A 213 15.99 13.09 23.21
N ALA A 214 14.95 13.94 23.24
CA ALA A 214 14.90 15.11 24.13
C ALA A 214 14.72 14.73 25.62
N ARG A 215 14.21 13.54 25.93
CA ARG A 215 14.04 13.05 27.32
C ARG A 215 15.27 12.33 27.88
N ARG A 216 16.30 12.08 27.05
CA ARG A 216 17.54 11.38 27.45
C ARG A 216 18.75 12.30 27.61
N GLN A 217 18.56 13.62 27.41
CA GLN A 217 19.54 14.68 27.71
C GLN A 217 19.10 15.46 28.97
#